data_04a6f42ad77599c46291e8c55e801c7c
#
_entry.id   04a6f42ad77599c46291e8c55e801c7c
#
_cell.length_a   1.000
_cell.length_b   1.000
_cell.length_c   1.000
_cell.angle_alpha   90.00
_cell.angle_beta   90.00
_cell.angle_gamma   90.00
#
_symmetry.space_group_name_H-M   'P 1'
#
loop_
_entity.id
_entity.type
_entity.pdbx_description
1 polymer ?
#
loop_
_entity_poly.entity_id
_entity_poly.type
_entity_poly.pdbx_seq_one_letter_code
_entity_poly.pdbx_strand_id
1 'polypeptide(L)'
;MNFFKALFGGSEETPEQKQQADETRKFDMFKYDGVKAAKMGQHDYAVKCYKEALKIREDLEVRDYLAQSLIRTGQLAEAYEQLETLAAAEPENTAIFIQMAQVAHMMENYTAMAQACERALLIDNQNARAHYLYAQACIGQEDMINAIAMLTKAITLKDDMAEAYLLRGQTLLKMGDASGADGDCTLLLADYATNEDVLMLKARIERAKGNADAAIEAYGRVIDANPFCIDAFKERGALRYEKGDMAGAKEDAQHAMELEPKDMEAVNGEYSAEGIEQRTRQTYRNINPLGL
;
A
#
# COMPACT_ATOMS: atom_id res chain seq x y z
N MET A 1 -74.51 -15.77 -10.92
CA MET A 1 -73.79 -14.85 -10.01
C MET A 1 -72.37 -15.31 -9.85
N ASN A 2 -71.48 -15.13 -10.85
CA ASN A 2 -70.03 -15.45 -10.74
C ASN A 2 -69.19 -14.81 -11.86
N PHE A 3 -69.68 -13.71 -12.49
CA PHE A 3 -68.94 -13.03 -13.56
C PHE A 3 -67.87 -12.06 -13.03
N PHE A 4 -68.02 -11.56 -11.79
CA PHE A 4 -67.05 -10.66 -11.14
C PHE A 4 -65.81 -11.37 -10.57
N LYS A 5 -65.87 -12.67 -10.25
CA LYS A 5 -64.71 -13.45 -9.79
C LYS A 5 -63.71 -13.77 -10.91
N ALA A 6 -64.15 -13.78 -12.17
CA ALA A 6 -63.30 -14.06 -13.32
C ALA A 6 -62.50 -12.83 -13.81
N LEU A 7 -62.91 -11.58 -13.44
CA LEU A 7 -62.25 -10.36 -13.88
C LEU A 7 -61.26 -9.79 -12.86
N PHE A 8 -61.32 -10.24 -11.61
CA PHE A 8 -60.40 -9.85 -10.51
C PHE A 8 -59.84 -11.04 -9.77
N GLY A 9 -59.92 -12.22 -10.36
CA GLY A 9 -59.25 -13.42 -9.85
C GLY A 9 -57.76 -13.30 -10.02
N GLY A 10 -57.06 -12.63 -9.11
CA GLY A 10 -55.66 -12.82 -8.91
C GLY A 10 -55.47 -14.31 -8.65
N SER A 11 -54.65 -14.99 -9.45
CA SER A 11 -54.23 -16.37 -9.20
C SER A 11 -53.73 -16.45 -7.77
N GLU A 12 -54.32 -17.28 -6.90
CA GLU A 12 -53.80 -17.51 -5.57
C GLU A 12 -52.37 -18.00 -5.74
N GLU A 13 -51.40 -17.21 -5.24
CA GLU A 13 -50.00 -17.57 -5.29
C GLU A 13 -49.83 -18.93 -4.63
N THR A 14 -49.14 -19.84 -5.32
CA THR A 14 -48.81 -21.15 -4.77
C THR A 14 -47.91 -20.98 -3.54
N PRO A 15 -47.86 -21.97 -2.62
CA PRO A 15 -46.97 -21.90 -1.48
C PRO A 15 -45.49 -21.67 -1.89
N GLU A 16 -45.08 -22.24 -3.01
CA GLU A 16 -43.74 -22.06 -3.61
C GLU A 16 -43.49 -20.62 -4.07
N GLN A 17 -44.49 -20.00 -4.73
CA GLN A 17 -44.40 -18.61 -5.15
C GLN A 17 -44.31 -17.64 -3.96
N LYS A 18 -45.05 -17.90 -2.87
CA LYS A 18 -44.94 -17.15 -1.64
C LYS A 18 -43.57 -17.28 -0.98
N GLN A 19 -43.04 -18.48 -0.92
CA GLN A 19 -41.71 -18.73 -0.38
C GLN A 19 -40.64 -17.99 -1.19
N GLN A 20 -40.69 -18.07 -2.50
CA GLN A 20 -39.74 -17.40 -3.41
C GLN A 20 -39.85 -15.87 -3.29
N ALA A 21 -41.06 -15.31 -3.12
CA ALA A 21 -41.27 -13.89 -2.90
C ALA A 21 -40.68 -13.44 -1.54
N ASP A 22 -40.85 -14.25 -0.49
CA ASP A 22 -40.25 -13.98 0.83
C ASP A 22 -38.74 -14.06 0.84
N GLU A 23 -38.15 -15.04 0.16
CA GLU A 23 -36.69 -15.16 -0.03
C GLU A 23 -36.13 -13.96 -0.78
N THR A 24 -36.80 -13.52 -1.88
CA THR A 24 -36.41 -12.34 -2.64
C THR A 24 -36.45 -11.09 -1.77
N ARG A 25 -37.51 -10.89 -0.98
CA ARG A 25 -37.61 -9.74 -0.06
C ARG A 25 -36.49 -9.74 0.98
N LYS A 26 -36.18 -10.89 1.56
CA LYS A 26 -35.11 -11.03 2.55
C LYS A 26 -33.74 -10.73 1.92
N PHE A 27 -33.51 -11.26 0.73
CA PHE A 27 -32.28 -10.95 -0.03
C PHE A 27 -32.13 -9.47 -0.27
N ASP A 28 -33.16 -8.82 -0.83
CA ASP A 28 -33.14 -7.39 -1.13
C ASP A 28 -32.98 -6.53 0.14
N MET A 29 -33.62 -6.93 1.24
CA MET A 29 -33.44 -6.28 2.54
C MET A 29 -31.98 -6.35 3.02
N PHE A 30 -31.37 -7.53 3.04
CA PHE A 30 -29.99 -7.68 3.47
C PHE A 30 -29.00 -6.96 2.53
N LYS A 31 -29.21 -7.03 1.21
CA LYS A 31 -28.41 -6.28 0.24
C LYS A 31 -28.48 -4.78 0.50
N TYR A 32 -29.70 -4.25 0.66
CA TYR A 32 -29.91 -2.82 0.92
C TYR A 32 -29.32 -2.37 2.26
N ASP A 33 -29.55 -3.13 3.34
CA ASP A 33 -29.04 -2.83 4.66
C ASP A 33 -27.49 -2.87 4.65
N GLY A 34 -26.91 -3.83 3.95
CA GLY A 34 -25.46 -3.91 3.75
C GLY A 34 -24.89 -2.68 3.04
N VAL A 35 -25.50 -2.28 1.92
CA VAL A 35 -25.09 -1.09 1.16
C VAL A 35 -25.21 0.18 2.01
N LYS A 36 -26.32 0.32 2.75
CA LYS A 36 -26.54 1.45 3.65
C LYS A 36 -25.49 1.48 4.77
N ALA A 37 -25.22 0.34 5.39
CA ALA A 37 -24.21 0.21 6.45
C ALA A 37 -22.80 0.56 5.93
N ALA A 38 -22.42 0.06 4.77
CA ALA A 38 -21.11 0.36 4.15
C ALA A 38 -20.95 1.86 3.87
N LYS A 39 -22.01 2.53 3.36
CA LYS A 39 -22.01 3.99 3.15
C LYS A 39 -21.88 4.79 4.45
N MET A 40 -22.31 4.22 5.58
CA MET A 40 -22.18 4.81 6.92
C MET A 40 -20.85 4.45 7.61
N GLY A 41 -19.95 3.74 6.93
CA GLY A 41 -18.68 3.27 7.50
C GLY A 41 -18.81 2.06 8.45
N GLN A 42 -20.00 1.47 8.55
CA GLN A 42 -20.30 0.31 9.42
C GLN A 42 -19.98 -1.00 8.69
N HIS A 43 -18.72 -1.18 8.28
CA HIS A 43 -18.32 -2.29 7.41
C HIS A 43 -18.50 -3.67 8.06
N ASP A 44 -18.31 -3.82 9.38
CA ASP A 44 -18.56 -5.09 10.09
C ASP A 44 -20.04 -5.51 10.01
N TYR A 45 -20.96 -4.57 10.08
CA TYR A 45 -22.38 -4.85 9.93
C TYR A 45 -22.73 -5.13 8.46
N ALA A 46 -22.13 -4.39 7.52
CA ALA A 46 -22.28 -4.64 6.09
C ALA A 46 -21.85 -6.06 5.71
N VAL A 47 -20.69 -6.52 6.21
CA VAL A 47 -20.21 -7.91 6.03
C VAL A 47 -21.25 -8.93 6.47
N LYS A 48 -21.87 -8.75 7.64
CA LYS A 48 -22.91 -9.64 8.12
C LYS A 48 -24.14 -9.66 7.20
N CYS A 49 -24.60 -8.48 6.77
CA CYS A 49 -25.73 -8.36 5.86
C CYS A 49 -25.44 -9.05 4.51
N TYR A 50 -24.28 -8.81 3.90
CA TYR A 50 -23.93 -9.42 2.62
C TYR A 50 -23.78 -10.95 2.74
N LYS A 51 -23.20 -11.46 3.82
CA LYS A 51 -23.13 -12.90 4.09
C LYS A 51 -24.52 -13.53 4.21
N GLU A 52 -25.48 -12.86 4.89
CA GLU A 52 -26.87 -13.33 4.96
C GLU A 52 -27.58 -13.28 3.60
N ALA A 53 -27.34 -12.23 2.80
CA ALA A 53 -27.86 -12.15 1.44
C ALA A 53 -27.36 -13.32 0.56
N LEU A 54 -26.07 -13.60 0.59
CA LEU A 54 -25.44 -14.67 -0.20
C LEU A 54 -25.85 -16.09 0.22
N LYS A 55 -26.31 -16.28 1.47
CA LYS A 55 -26.95 -17.56 1.89
C LYS A 55 -28.28 -17.81 1.19
N ILE A 56 -28.98 -16.77 0.83
CA ILE A 56 -30.29 -16.87 0.15
C ILE A 56 -30.10 -17.08 -1.33
N ARG A 57 -29.23 -16.28 -1.95
CA ARG A 57 -29.00 -16.32 -3.39
C ARG A 57 -27.59 -15.86 -3.72
N GLU A 58 -26.93 -16.55 -4.63
CA GLU A 58 -25.66 -16.10 -5.20
C GLU A 58 -25.89 -14.85 -6.05
N ASP A 59 -25.07 -13.82 -5.83
CA ASP A 59 -25.14 -12.54 -6.54
C ASP A 59 -23.74 -11.91 -6.56
N LEU A 60 -23.17 -11.75 -7.76
CA LEU A 60 -21.79 -11.27 -7.94
C LEU A 60 -21.61 -9.83 -7.43
N GLU A 61 -22.65 -9.00 -7.54
CA GLU A 61 -22.60 -7.62 -7.04
C GLU A 61 -22.51 -7.60 -5.49
N VAL A 62 -23.31 -8.45 -4.83
CA VAL A 62 -23.24 -8.60 -3.36
C VAL A 62 -21.90 -9.17 -2.94
N ARG A 63 -21.33 -10.08 -3.73
CA ARG A 63 -20.01 -10.64 -3.47
C ARG A 63 -18.90 -9.59 -3.59
N ASP A 64 -18.99 -8.70 -4.58
CA ASP A 64 -18.05 -7.56 -4.71
C ASP A 64 -18.18 -6.60 -3.52
N TYR A 65 -19.40 -6.23 -3.10
CA TYR A 65 -19.62 -5.42 -1.91
C TYR A 65 -19.09 -6.08 -0.64
N LEU A 66 -19.23 -7.41 -0.53
CA LEU A 66 -18.67 -8.18 0.58
C LEU A 66 -17.14 -8.09 0.57
N ALA A 67 -16.49 -8.33 -0.56
CA ALA A 67 -15.04 -8.24 -0.70
C ALA A 67 -14.52 -6.86 -0.28
N GLN A 68 -15.15 -5.79 -0.78
CA GLN A 68 -14.80 -4.41 -0.43
C GLN A 68 -14.94 -4.14 1.07
N SER A 69 -16.02 -4.62 1.70
CA SER A 69 -16.25 -4.42 3.14
C SER A 69 -15.27 -5.24 3.99
N LEU A 70 -14.90 -6.46 3.56
CA LEU A 70 -13.89 -7.30 4.19
C LEU A 70 -12.49 -6.64 4.12
N ILE A 71 -12.14 -6.01 3.01
CA ILE A 71 -10.89 -5.23 2.89
C ILE A 71 -10.89 -4.09 3.92
N ARG A 72 -11.99 -3.37 4.06
CA ARG A 72 -12.11 -2.24 5.01
C ARG A 72 -12.03 -2.67 6.47
N THR A 73 -12.43 -3.90 6.79
CA THR A 73 -12.35 -4.47 8.14
C THR A 73 -11.07 -5.28 8.39
N GLY A 74 -10.14 -5.33 7.43
CA GLY A 74 -8.88 -6.05 7.55
C GLY A 74 -8.99 -7.57 7.44
N GLN A 75 -10.16 -8.10 7.05
CA GLN A 75 -10.39 -9.53 6.84
C GLN A 75 -9.88 -9.95 5.45
N LEU A 76 -8.57 -9.78 5.22
CA LEU A 76 -7.96 -9.83 3.88
C LEU A 76 -8.02 -11.21 3.23
N ALA A 77 -7.82 -12.29 4.01
CA ALA A 77 -7.88 -13.64 3.47
C ALA A 77 -9.27 -13.97 2.90
N GLU A 78 -10.32 -13.64 3.66
CA GLU A 78 -11.69 -13.85 3.21
C GLU A 78 -12.05 -12.94 2.02
N ALA A 79 -11.55 -11.71 2.01
CA ALA A 79 -11.70 -10.79 0.87
C ALA A 79 -11.10 -11.40 -0.40
N TYR A 80 -9.90 -11.98 -0.30
CA TYR A 80 -9.23 -12.62 -1.42
C TYR A 80 -10.04 -13.80 -1.97
N GLU A 81 -10.61 -14.65 -1.11
CA GLU A 81 -11.50 -15.76 -1.50
C GLU A 81 -12.74 -15.26 -2.26
N GLN A 82 -13.33 -14.12 -1.84
CA GLN A 82 -14.46 -13.54 -2.57
C GLN A 82 -14.02 -13.07 -3.96
N LEU A 83 -12.86 -12.45 -4.07
CA LEU A 83 -12.29 -11.99 -5.35
C LEU A 83 -11.93 -13.18 -6.26
N GLU A 84 -11.43 -14.30 -5.74
CA GLU A 84 -11.19 -15.51 -6.52
C GLU A 84 -12.50 -16.03 -7.15
N THR A 85 -13.59 -16.01 -6.38
CA THR A 85 -14.90 -16.41 -6.89
C THR A 85 -15.39 -15.46 -7.99
N LEU A 86 -15.19 -14.16 -7.83
CA LEU A 86 -15.50 -13.15 -8.85
C LEU A 86 -14.63 -13.35 -10.11
N ALA A 87 -13.33 -13.61 -9.95
CA ALA A 87 -12.41 -13.85 -11.05
C ALA A 87 -12.77 -15.13 -11.85
N ALA A 88 -13.28 -16.14 -11.16
CA ALA A 88 -13.77 -17.35 -11.82
C ALA A 88 -15.05 -17.10 -12.63
N ALA A 89 -15.93 -16.20 -12.16
CA ALA A 89 -17.16 -15.82 -12.85
C ALA A 89 -16.91 -14.83 -14.01
N GLU A 90 -15.93 -13.95 -13.86
CA GLU A 90 -15.58 -12.89 -14.82
C GLU A 90 -14.08 -12.95 -15.19
N PRO A 91 -13.62 -13.98 -15.90
CA PRO A 91 -12.18 -14.22 -16.12
C PRO A 91 -11.47 -13.19 -17.01
N GLU A 92 -12.22 -12.34 -17.71
CA GLU A 92 -11.70 -11.26 -18.56
C GLU A 92 -11.79 -9.87 -17.86
N ASN A 93 -12.20 -9.81 -16.59
CA ASN A 93 -12.32 -8.57 -15.84
C ASN A 93 -10.99 -8.22 -15.16
N THR A 94 -10.17 -7.43 -15.84
CA THR A 94 -8.86 -6.95 -15.32
C THR A 94 -8.96 -6.28 -13.96
N ALA A 95 -10.07 -5.56 -13.66
CA ALA A 95 -10.23 -4.84 -12.40
C ALA A 95 -10.24 -5.79 -11.19
N ILE A 96 -10.81 -6.98 -11.31
CA ILE A 96 -10.84 -7.99 -10.24
C ILE A 96 -9.40 -8.44 -9.93
N PHE A 97 -8.60 -8.75 -10.93
CA PHE A 97 -7.21 -9.17 -10.75
C PHE A 97 -6.34 -8.05 -10.15
N ILE A 98 -6.60 -6.78 -10.50
CA ILE A 98 -5.96 -5.62 -9.87
C ILE A 98 -6.32 -5.55 -8.37
N GLN A 99 -7.58 -5.76 -8.01
CA GLN A 99 -8.00 -5.81 -6.62
C GLN A 99 -7.37 -6.99 -5.87
N MET A 100 -7.32 -8.18 -6.50
CA MET A 100 -6.62 -9.34 -5.93
C MET A 100 -5.14 -9.03 -5.65
N ALA A 101 -4.44 -8.40 -6.60
CA ALA A 101 -3.06 -7.98 -6.40
C ALA A 101 -2.90 -7.00 -5.24
N GLN A 102 -3.82 -6.04 -5.09
CA GLN A 102 -3.80 -5.08 -3.98
C GLN A 102 -4.05 -5.76 -2.63
N VAL A 103 -5.01 -6.69 -2.55
CA VAL A 103 -5.27 -7.46 -1.32
C VAL A 103 -4.09 -8.37 -0.98
N ALA A 104 -3.50 -9.04 -1.97
CA ALA A 104 -2.32 -9.87 -1.79
C ALA A 104 -1.11 -9.05 -1.30
N HIS A 105 -0.95 -7.80 -1.77
CA HIS A 105 0.05 -6.86 -1.26
C HIS A 105 -0.18 -6.54 0.23
N MET A 106 -1.43 -6.22 0.62
CA MET A 106 -1.79 -5.97 2.02
C MET A 106 -1.55 -7.19 2.93
N MET A 107 -1.59 -8.40 2.36
CA MET A 107 -1.28 -9.67 3.05
C MET A 107 0.21 -10.01 3.02
N GLU A 108 1.05 -9.18 2.41
CA GLU A 108 2.47 -9.45 2.13
C GLU A 108 2.69 -10.76 1.34
N ASN A 109 1.65 -11.23 0.64
CA ASN A 109 1.73 -12.43 -0.20
C ASN A 109 2.14 -12.05 -1.62
N TYR A 110 3.43 -11.81 -1.80
CA TYR A 110 3.98 -11.35 -3.07
C TYR A 110 3.86 -12.39 -4.20
N THR A 111 3.76 -13.68 -3.86
CA THR A 111 3.52 -14.73 -4.87
C THR A 111 2.10 -14.64 -5.44
N ALA A 112 1.08 -14.54 -4.58
CA ALA A 112 -0.30 -14.36 -5.03
C ALA A 112 -0.47 -13.01 -5.77
N MET A 113 0.24 -11.96 -5.30
CA MET A 113 0.26 -10.65 -5.95
C MET A 113 0.80 -10.74 -7.38
N ALA A 114 1.93 -11.42 -7.60
CA ALA A 114 2.53 -11.61 -8.92
C ALA A 114 1.58 -12.37 -9.85
N GLN A 115 0.98 -13.48 -9.39
CA GLN A 115 0.03 -14.27 -10.14
C GLN A 115 -1.21 -13.46 -10.59
N ALA A 116 -1.75 -12.65 -9.69
CA ALA A 116 -2.87 -11.76 -10.01
C ALA A 116 -2.47 -10.71 -11.07
N CYS A 117 -1.28 -10.11 -10.94
CA CYS A 117 -0.77 -9.17 -11.92
C CYS A 117 -0.55 -9.82 -13.29
N GLU A 118 0.01 -11.03 -13.33
CA GLU A 118 0.18 -11.80 -14.58
C GLU A 118 -1.16 -12.02 -15.28
N ARG A 119 -2.19 -12.42 -14.54
CA ARG A 119 -3.54 -12.59 -15.10
C ARG A 119 -4.09 -11.26 -15.64
N ALA A 120 -3.93 -10.16 -14.91
CA ALA A 120 -4.35 -8.83 -15.37
C ALA A 120 -3.64 -8.44 -16.68
N LEU A 121 -2.33 -8.69 -16.77
CA LEU A 121 -1.51 -8.36 -17.94
C LEU A 121 -1.74 -9.27 -19.15
N LEU A 122 -2.19 -10.51 -18.94
CA LEU A 122 -2.65 -11.38 -20.02
C LEU A 122 -3.92 -10.86 -20.71
N ILE A 123 -4.80 -10.19 -19.94
CA ILE A 123 -6.03 -9.58 -20.44
C ILE A 123 -5.73 -8.20 -21.06
N ASP A 124 -4.99 -7.36 -20.34
CA ASP A 124 -4.63 -6.00 -20.77
C ASP A 124 -3.15 -5.72 -20.51
N ASN A 125 -2.31 -5.95 -21.50
CA ASN A 125 -0.87 -5.74 -21.43
C ASN A 125 -0.44 -4.25 -21.48
N GLN A 126 -1.40 -3.33 -21.67
CA GLN A 126 -1.16 -1.88 -21.64
C GLN A 126 -1.59 -1.26 -20.30
N ASN A 127 -1.91 -2.05 -19.30
CA ASN A 127 -2.33 -1.58 -18.00
C ASN A 127 -1.14 -1.14 -17.14
N ALA A 128 -0.86 0.16 -17.10
CA ALA A 128 0.25 0.73 -16.33
C ALA A 128 0.17 0.36 -14.84
N ARG A 129 -1.05 0.31 -14.27
CA ARG A 129 -1.26 -0.05 -12.86
C ARG A 129 -0.88 -1.50 -12.58
N ALA A 130 -1.21 -2.42 -13.49
CA ALA A 130 -0.84 -3.83 -13.37
C ALA A 130 0.69 -4.02 -13.40
N HIS A 131 1.40 -3.32 -14.30
CA HIS A 131 2.87 -3.32 -14.33
C HIS A 131 3.48 -2.76 -13.04
N TYR A 132 2.93 -1.67 -12.50
CA TYR A 132 3.38 -1.09 -11.23
C TYR A 132 3.20 -2.07 -10.05
N LEU A 133 2.02 -2.69 -9.94
CA LEU A 133 1.75 -3.70 -8.90
C LEU A 133 2.64 -4.93 -9.06
N TYR A 134 2.90 -5.35 -10.29
CA TYR A 134 3.81 -6.46 -10.54
C TYR A 134 5.25 -6.13 -10.11
N ALA A 135 5.69 -4.91 -10.34
CA ALA A 135 6.99 -4.45 -9.84
C ALA A 135 7.07 -4.50 -8.30
N GLN A 136 6.01 -4.09 -7.60
CA GLN A 136 5.95 -4.22 -6.14
C GLN A 136 6.03 -5.68 -5.68
N ALA A 137 5.37 -6.61 -6.41
CA ALA A 137 5.50 -8.03 -6.14
C ALA A 137 6.94 -8.54 -6.33
N CYS A 138 7.60 -8.11 -7.43
CA CYS A 138 9.00 -8.44 -7.69
C CYS A 138 9.91 -7.90 -6.58
N ILE A 139 9.70 -6.67 -6.09
CA ILE A 139 10.47 -6.10 -4.97
C ILE A 139 10.30 -6.95 -3.70
N GLY A 140 9.07 -7.35 -3.39
CA GLY A 140 8.79 -8.21 -2.24
C GLY A 140 9.39 -9.61 -2.36
N GLN A 141 9.67 -10.07 -3.58
CA GLN A 141 10.37 -11.31 -3.90
C GLN A 141 11.89 -11.12 -4.08
N GLU A 142 12.41 -9.92 -3.82
CA GLU A 142 13.81 -9.53 -4.01
C GLU A 142 14.30 -9.58 -5.47
N ASP A 143 13.39 -9.64 -6.44
CA ASP A 143 13.71 -9.60 -7.88
C ASP A 143 13.73 -8.16 -8.40
N MET A 144 14.82 -7.44 -8.06
CA MET A 144 14.98 -6.02 -8.38
C MET A 144 15.10 -5.77 -9.89
N ILE A 145 15.63 -6.73 -10.65
CA ILE A 145 15.82 -6.58 -12.11
C ILE A 145 14.45 -6.54 -12.80
N ASN A 146 13.59 -7.50 -12.51
CA ASN A 146 12.25 -7.52 -13.07
C ASN A 146 11.41 -6.34 -12.54
N ALA A 147 11.59 -5.95 -11.29
CA ALA A 147 10.93 -4.76 -10.73
C ALA A 147 11.22 -3.50 -11.56
N ILE A 148 12.50 -3.22 -11.87
CA ILE A 148 12.89 -2.07 -12.70
C ILE A 148 12.31 -2.17 -14.12
N ALA A 149 12.29 -3.36 -14.72
CA ALA A 149 11.70 -3.56 -16.04
C ALA A 149 10.20 -3.25 -16.03
N MET A 150 9.47 -3.72 -15.02
CA MET A 150 8.02 -3.48 -14.89
C MET A 150 7.72 -2.02 -14.59
N LEU A 151 8.51 -1.34 -13.73
CA LEU A 151 8.36 0.09 -13.46
C LEU A 151 8.64 0.93 -14.71
N THR A 152 9.66 0.56 -15.48
CA THR A 152 9.96 1.22 -16.75
C THR A 152 8.80 1.07 -17.74
N LYS A 153 8.18 -0.11 -17.79
CA LYS A 153 7.00 -0.33 -18.62
C LYS A 153 5.80 0.50 -18.14
N ALA A 154 5.53 0.53 -16.83
CA ALA A 154 4.47 1.35 -16.24
C ALA A 154 4.63 2.83 -16.60
N ILE A 155 5.83 3.39 -16.45
CA ILE A 155 6.17 4.77 -16.80
C ILE A 155 6.02 5.03 -18.31
N THR A 156 6.44 4.08 -19.15
CA THR A 156 6.29 4.21 -20.62
C THR A 156 4.81 4.28 -21.04
N LEU A 157 3.95 3.57 -20.31
CA LEU A 157 2.50 3.54 -20.58
C LEU A 157 1.77 4.75 -19.98
N LYS A 158 2.30 5.26 -18.87
CA LYS A 158 1.75 6.40 -18.14
C LYS A 158 2.89 7.21 -17.54
N ASP A 159 3.31 8.27 -18.23
CA ASP A 159 4.49 9.08 -17.94
C ASP A 159 4.31 10.07 -16.76
N ASP A 160 3.07 10.27 -16.30
CA ASP A 160 2.74 11.08 -15.11
C ASP A 160 2.63 10.26 -13.81
N MET A 161 3.08 9.00 -13.81
CA MET A 161 2.96 8.09 -12.67
C MET A 161 4.10 8.31 -11.65
N ALA A 162 3.96 9.34 -10.82
CA ALA A 162 5.00 9.75 -9.86
C ALA A 162 5.45 8.60 -8.92
N GLU A 163 4.50 7.78 -8.46
CA GLU A 163 4.80 6.62 -7.62
C GLU A 163 5.69 5.57 -8.30
N ALA A 164 5.59 5.44 -9.63
CA ALA A 164 6.44 4.52 -10.38
C ALA A 164 7.89 5.04 -10.52
N TYR A 165 8.06 6.33 -10.75
CA TYR A 165 9.39 6.96 -10.73
C TYR A 165 10.04 6.86 -9.36
N LEU A 166 9.29 7.17 -8.28
CA LEU A 166 9.81 7.10 -6.91
C LEU A 166 10.27 5.68 -6.59
N LEU A 167 9.44 4.69 -6.86
CA LEU A 167 9.76 3.29 -6.58
C LEU A 167 10.91 2.79 -7.44
N ARG A 168 11.01 3.23 -8.73
CA ARG A 168 12.13 2.87 -9.60
C ARG A 168 13.43 3.50 -9.11
N GLY A 169 13.40 4.78 -8.76
CA GLY A 169 14.57 5.46 -8.19
C GLY A 169 15.07 4.81 -6.91
N GLN A 170 14.17 4.45 -5.99
CA GLN A 170 14.52 3.70 -4.77
C GLN A 170 15.12 2.34 -5.10
N THR A 171 14.56 1.60 -6.05
CA THR A 171 15.05 0.28 -6.46
C THR A 171 16.40 0.37 -7.15
N LEU A 172 16.60 1.34 -8.05
CA LEU A 172 17.90 1.61 -8.70
C LEU A 172 18.97 1.95 -7.67
N LEU A 173 18.64 2.81 -6.71
CA LEU A 173 19.57 3.18 -5.64
C LEU A 173 19.94 1.96 -4.79
N LYS A 174 18.99 1.10 -4.45
CA LYS A 174 19.25 -0.17 -3.73
C LYS A 174 20.17 -1.11 -4.50
N MET A 175 20.12 -1.07 -5.83
CA MET A 175 21.03 -1.83 -6.71
C MET A 175 22.38 -1.13 -6.96
N GLY A 176 22.62 0.05 -6.38
CA GLY A 176 23.85 0.82 -6.54
C GLY A 176 23.87 1.75 -7.76
N ASP A 177 22.80 1.82 -8.54
CA ASP A 177 22.69 2.78 -9.66
C ASP A 177 22.16 4.14 -9.17
N ALA A 178 23.05 4.87 -8.49
CA ALA A 178 22.75 6.22 -8.03
C ALA A 178 22.50 7.21 -9.18
N SER A 179 23.05 6.96 -10.37
CA SER A 179 22.87 7.83 -11.54
C SER A 179 21.46 7.69 -12.15
N GLY A 180 21.01 6.45 -12.33
CA GLY A 180 19.64 6.16 -12.77
C GLY A 180 18.61 6.68 -11.78
N ALA A 181 18.84 6.45 -10.46
CA ALA A 181 18.00 6.99 -9.40
C ALA A 181 17.89 8.52 -9.41
N ASP A 182 19.00 9.22 -9.67
CA ASP A 182 19.02 10.69 -9.75
C ASP A 182 18.23 11.24 -10.94
N GLY A 183 18.22 10.52 -12.06
CA GLY A 183 17.38 10.85 -13.20
C GLY A 183 15.88 10.87 -12.82
N ASP A 184 15.40 9.82 -12.19
CA ASP A 184 14.01 9.73 -11.71
C ASP A 184 13.69 10.78 -10.64
N CYS A 185 14.60 10.96 -9.68
CA CYS A 185 14.43 11.94 -8.61
C CYS A 185 14.39 13.39 -9.15
N THR A 186 15.16 13.71 -10.17
CA THR A 186 15.17 15.04 -10.81
C THR A 186 13.82 15.35 -11.45
N LEU A 187 13.21 14.37 -12.12
CA LEU A 187 11.86 14.53 -12.69
C LEU A 187 10.83 14.76 -11.58
N LEU A 188 10.89 13.98 -10.50
CA LEU A 188 9.98 14.13 -9.38
C LEU A 188 10.11 15.48 -8.66
N LEU A 189 11.33 16.00 -8.50
CA LEU A 189 11.56 17.28 -7.82
C LEU A 189 10.97 18.49 -8.57
N ALA A 190 10.70 18.36 -9.87
CA ALA A 190 10.06 19.43 -10.64
C ALA A 190 8.63 19.73 -10.13
N ASP A 191 7.87 18.68 -9.78
CA ASP A 191 6.48 18.79 -9.36
C ASP A 191 6.27 18.54 -7.87
N TYR A 192 7.20 17.84 -7.21
CA TYR A 192 7.11 17.37 -5.82
C TYR A 192 8.28 17.87 -4.96
N ALA A 193 8.70 19.12 -5.12
CA ALA A 193 9.89 19.71 -4.50
C ALA A 193 9.91 19.70 -2.96
N THR A 194 8.75 19.52 -2.31
CA THR A 194 8.60 19.47 -0.84
C THR A 194 8.08 18.11 -0.33
N ASN A 195 7.94 17.13 -1.23
CA ASN A 195 7.50 15.81 -0.81
C ASN A 195 8.62 15.09 -0.06
N GLU A 196 8.31 14.58 1.13
CA GLU A 196 9.26 13.94 2.04
C GLU A 196 10.00 12.77 1.39
N ASP A 197 9.28 11.85 0.73
CA ASP A 197 9.87 10.65 0.12
C ASP A 197 10.82 11.01 -1.04
N VAL A 198 10.47 12.02 -1.82
CA VAL A 198 11.31 12.52 -2.93
C VAL A 198 12.57 13.19 -2.39
N LEU A 199 12.44 13.99 -1.32
CA LEU A 199 13.58 14.62 -0.66
C LEU A 199 14.49 13.58 0.01
N MET A 200 13.91 12.54 0.64
CA MET A 200 14.66 11.42 1.22
C MET A 200 15.42 10.65 0.13
N LEU A 201 14.78 10.37 -1.01
CA LEU A 201 15.45 9.74 -2.14
C LEU A 201 16.64 10.59 -2.62
N LYS A 202 16.45 11.92 -2.77
CA LYS A 202 17.55 12.84 -3.16
C LYS A 202 18.70 12.80 -2.16
N ALA A 203 18.41 12.85 -0.87
CA ALA A 203 19.44 12.82 0.17
C ALA A 203 20.25 11.50 0.14
N ARG A 204 19.59 10.38 -0.02
CA ARG A 204 20.22 9.05 -0.12
C ARG A 204 21.04 8.91 -1.42
N ILE A 205 20.59 9.49 -2.53
CA ILE A 205 21.33 9.54 -3.79
C ILE A 205 22.63 10.34 -3.61
N GLU A 206 22.58 11.53 -3.02
CA GLU A 206 23.78 12.35 -2.78
C GLU A 206 24.78 11.63 -1.85
N ARG A 207 24.28 10.94 -0.84
CA ARG A 207 25.09 10.08 0.03
C ARG A 207 25.77 8.96 -0.76
N ALA A 208 25.03 8.24 -1.59
CA ALA A 208 25.55 7.15 -2.41
C ALA A 208 26.61 7.61 -3.43
N LYS A 209 26.49 8.86 -3.92
CA LYS A 209 27.48 9.51 -4.77
C LYS A 209 28.72 10.00 -4.01
N GLY A 210 28.74 9.92 -2.67
CA GLY A 210 29.81 10.44 -1.82
C GLY A 210 29.75 11.97 -1.60
N ASN A 211 28.68 12.63 -1.97
CA ASN A 211 28.47 14.08 -1.83
C ASN A 211 27.92 14.40 -0.44
N ALA A 212 28.72 14.18 0.61
CA ALA A 212 28.28 14.27 2.00
C ALA A 212 27.61 15.62 2.37
N ASP A 213 28.17 16.76 1.87
CA ASP A 213 27.60 18.08 2.14
C ASP A 213 26.21 18.25 1.52
N ALA A 214 26.06 17.87 0.25
CA ALA A 214 24.78 17.90 -0.44
C ALA A 214 23.75 16.96 0.19
N ALA A 215 24.17 15.79 0.68
CA ALA A 215 23.32 14.87 1.39
C ALA A 215 22.83 15.46 2.73
N ILE A 216 23.70 16.09 3.52
CA ILE A 216 23.36 16.76 4.79
C ILE A 216 22.34 17.87 4.53
N GLU A 217 22.55 18.70 3.50
CA GLU A 217 21.60 19.74 3.09
C GLU A 217 20.24 19.14 2.69
N ALA A 218 20.26 18.08 1.88
CA ALA A 218 19.03 17.42 1.43
C ALA A 218 18.25 16.79 2.60
N TYR A 219 18.92 16.14 3.57
CA TYR A 219 18.26 15.68 4.82
C TYR A 219 17.72 16.86 5.64
N GLY A 220 18.42 18.01 5.64
CA GLY A 220 17.90 19.24 6.26
C GLY A 220 16.54 19.62 5.66
N ARG A 221 16.42 19.59 4.33
CA ARG A 221 15.15 19.88 3.65
C ARG A 221 14.05 18.84 3.96
N VAL A 222 14.41 17.58 4.18
CA VAL A 222 13.44 16.56 4.66
C VAL A 222 12.91 16.97 6.03
N ILE A 223 13.79 17.34 6.96
CA ILE A 223 13.43 17.75 8.33
C ILE A 223 12.58 19.02 8.32
N ASP A 224 12.90 19.96 7.43
CA ASP A 224 12.09 21.18 7.26
C ASP A 224 10.67 20.86 6.77
N ALA A 225 10.54 19.86 5.87
CA ALA A 225 9.24 19.40 5.36
C ALA A 225 8.48 18.54 6.38
N ASN A 226 9.18 17.66 7.10
CA ASN A 226 8.62 16.82 8.16
C ASN A 226 9.57 16.76 9.37
N PRO A 227 9.35 17.61 10.41
CA PRO A 227 10.16 17.62 11.63
C PRO A 227 10.07 16.32 12.47
N PHE A 228 9.20 15.38 12.09
CA PHE A 228 9.04 14.08 12.75
C PHE A 228 9.69 12.93 11.99
N CYS A 229 10.41 13.20 10.90
CA CYS A 229 11.11 12.17 10.12
C CYS A 229 12.36 11.70 10.86
N ILE A 230 12.22 10.66 11.67
CA ILE A 230 13.29 10.08 12.49
C ILE A 230 14.48 9.63 11.61
N ASP A 231 14.20 9.00 10.47
CA ASP A 231 15.23 8.52 9.56
C ASP A 231 16.11 9.66 9.02
N ALA A 232 15.52 10.83 8.73
CA ALA A 232 16.29 11.97 8.26
C ALA A 232 17.28 12.48 9.32
N PHE A 233 16.89 12.53 10.59
CA PHE A 233 17.80 12.86 11.69
C PHE A 233 18.89 11.80 11.86
N LYS A 234 18.53 10.51 11.87
CA LYS A 234 19.48 9.39 12.00
C LYS A 234 20.52 9.42 10.87
N GLU A 235 20.05 9.54 9.61
CA GLU A 235 20.94 9.50 8.44
C GLU A 235 21.79 10.78 8.30
N ARG A 236 21.25 11.97 8.62
CA ARG A 236 22.01 13.23 8.65
C ARG A 236 23.07 13.21 9.76
N GLY A 237 22.67 12.78 10.95
CA GLY A 237 23.58 12.66 12.09
C GLY A 237 24.74 11.70 11.82
N ALA A 238 24.49 10.57 11.13
CA ALA A 238 25.55 9.66 10.73
C ALA A 238 26.58 10.35 9.82
N LEU A 239 26.12 11.09 8.81
CA LEU A 239 27.02 11.84 7.92
C LEU A 239 27.79 12.95 8.63
N ARG A 240 27.13 13.69 9.54
CA ARG A 240 27.81 14.70 10.39
C ARG A 240 28.89 14.08 11.25
N TYR A 241 28.60 12.92 11.87
CA TYR A 241 29.59 12.15 12.63
C TYR A 241 30.79 11.73 11.77
N GLU A 242 30.57 11.14 10.58
CA GLU A 242 31.60 10.74 9.64
C GLU A 242 32.50 11.92 9.22
N LYS A 243 31.92 13.12 9.13
CA LYS A 243 32.63 14.38 8.81
C LYS A 243 33.34 15.02 10.00
N GLY A 244 33.16 14.50 11.22
CA GLY A 244 33.73 15.07 12.45
C GLY A 244 32.90 16.19 13.07
N ASP A 245 31.70 16.49 12.56
CA ASP A 245 30.75 17.41 13.22
C ASP A 245 30.04 16.69 14.36
N MET A 246 30.75 16.54 15.47
CA MET A 246 30.25 15.85 16.66
C MET A 246 29.09 16.58 17.33
N ALA A 247 29.06 17.92 17.24
CA ALA A 247 28.00 18.72 17.83
C ALA A 247 26.67 18.53 17.09
N GLY A 248 26.70 18.67 15.78
CA GLY A 248 25.52 18.45 14.95
C GLY A 248 25.04 16.99 14.95
N ALA A 249 25.97 16.03 14.98
CA ALA A 249 25.61 14.60 15.10
C ALA A 249 24.89 14.31 16.44
N LYS A 250 25.36 14.91 17.53
CA LYS A 250 24.73 14.76 18.85
C LYS A 250 23.34 15.37 18.90
N GLU A 251 23.17 16.57 18.29
CA GLU A 251 21.87 17.22 18.17
C GLU A 251 20.86 16.36 17.42
N ASP A 252 21.24 15.84 16.25
CA ASP A 252 20.40 14.95 15.44
C ASP A 252 20.05 13.66 16.19
N ALA A 253 21.00 13.05 16.90
CA ALA A 253 20.75 11.87 17.71
C ALA A 253 19.76 12.16 18.85
N GLN A 254 19.86 13.32 19.49
CA GLN A 254 18.94 13.73 20.55
C GLN A 254 17.52 13.92 20.00
N HIS A 255 17.33 14.59 18.87
CA HIS A 255 16.03 14.73 18.23
C HIS A 255 15.42 13.37 17.84
N ALA A 256 16.22 12.48 17.25
CA ALA A 256 15.75 11.13 16.92
C ALA A 256 15.29 10.35 18.17
N MET A 257 16.01 10.46 19.29
CA MET A 257 15.63 9.83 20.57
C MET A 257 14.36 10.45 21.18
N GLU A 258 14.19 11.76 21.08
CA GLU A 258 12.98 12.45 21.58
C GLU A 258 11.73 12.01 20.80
N LEU A 259 11.87 11.74 19.49
CA LEU A 259 10.78 11.28 18.64
C LEU A 259 10.48 9.77 18.82
N GLU A 260 11.46 8.96 19.23
CA GLU A 260 11.31 7.51 19.45
C GLU A 260 11.76 7.11 20.88
N PRO A 261 10.96 7.44 21.91
CA PRO A 261 11.35 7.21 23.31
C PRO A 261 11.60 5.74 23.69
N LYS A 262 11.11 4.78 22.90
CA LYS A 262 11.28 3.34 23.17
C LYS A 262 12.75 2.89 23.10
N ASP A 263 13.57 3.56 22.32
CA ASP A 263 15.01 3.29 22.28
C ASP A 263 15.71 3.76 23.59
N MET A 264 15.00 4.56 24.41
CA MET A 264 15.51 5.04 25.73
C MET A 264 15.33 4.00 26.85
N GLU A 265 14.32 3.13 26.78
CA GLU A 265 14.08 2.09 27.81
C GLU A 265 15.11 0.95 27.77
N ALA A 266 15.73 0.72 26.62
CA ALA A 266 16.76 -0.31 26.44
C ALA A 266 18.12 0.05 27.06
N VAL A 267 18.25 1.25 27.65
CA VAL A 267 19.54 1.74 28.13
C VAL A 267 19.41 2.17 29.59
N ASN A 268 20.05 1.40 30.45
CA ASN A 268 20.18 1.68 31.88
C ASN A 268 20.62 3.13 32.18
N GLY A 269 19.71 3.96 32.57
CA GLY A 269 19.65 4.98 33.61
C GLY A 269 20.69 6.09 33.68
N GLU A 270 21.74 6.20 32.89
CA GLU A 270 22.72 7.29 32.98
C GLU A 270 22.64 8.22 31.75
N TYR A 271 21.93 9.31 31.92
CA TYR A 271 21.96 10.46 31.01
C TYR A 271 23.23 11.32 31.22
N SER A 272 24.40 10.69 31.24
CA SER A 272 25.67 11.41 31.24
C SER A 272 26.05 11.81 29.80
N ALA A 273 26.78 12.91 29.65
CA ALA A 273 27.32 13.35 28.37
C ALA A 273 28.14 12.24 27.68
N GLU A 274 28.85 11.41 28.47
CA GLU A 274 29.61 10.24 28.01
C GLU A 274 28.69 9.11 27.53
N GLY A 275 27.57 8.85 28.19
CA GLY A 275 26.60 7.84 27.78
C GLY A 275 25.94 8.19 26.44
N ILE A 276 25.58 9.46 26.23
CA ILE A 276 25.05 9.95 24.95
C ILE A 276 26.11 9.85 23.85
N GLU A 277 27.36 10.16 24.13
CA GLU A 277 28.46 10.05 23.15
C GLU A 277 28.74 8.58 22.76
N GLN A 278 28.76 7.67 23.73
CA GLN A 278 28.93 6.25 23.50
C GLN A 278 27.78 5.67 22.66
N ARG A 279 26.54 6.12 22.89
CA ARG A 279 25.36 5.71 22.13
C ARG A 279 25.34 6.29 20.74
N THR A 280 25.68 7.55 20.59
CA THR A 280 25.84 8.19 19.28
C THR A 280 26.82 7.38 18.44
N ARG A 281 27.98 7.01 19.01
CA ARG A 281 28.96 6.13 18.35
C ARG A 281 28.39 4.75 18.01
N GLN A 282 27.61 4.13 18.91
CA GLN A 282 27.07 2.80 18.72
C GLN A 282 25.93 2.79 17.70
N THR A 283 25.02 3.78 17.73
CA THR A 283 23.94 3.96 16.77
C THR A 283 24.50 4.16 15.38
N TYR A 284 25.45 5.06 15.18
CA TYR A 284 26.01 5.34 13.86
C TYR A 284 27.00 4.27 13.37
N ARG A 285 27.62 3.48 14.25
CA ARG A 285 28.44 2.35 13.87
C ARG A 285 27.62 1.15 13.36
N ASN A 286 26.37 1.03 13.83
CA ASN A 286 25.45 -0.04 13.44
C ASN A 286 24.52 0.36 12.27
N ILE A 287 24.45 1.62 11.91
CA ILE A 287 23.71 2.08 10.72
C ILE A 287 24.59 1.84 9.50
N ASN A 288 24.51 0.64 8.95
CA ASN A 288 24.90 0.37 7.57
C ASN A 288 23.62 0.39 6.72
N PRO A 289 23.25 1.51 6.12
CA PRO A 289 21.98 1.64 5.39
C PRO A 289 21.94 0.83 4.09
N LEU A 290 23.08 0.27 3.67
CA LEU A 290 23.19 -0.53 2.44
C LEU A 290 23.49 -2.01 2.72
N GLY A 291 23.66 -2.44 3.99
CA GLY A 291 23.93 -3.85 4.32
C GLY A 291 25.26 -4.39 3.72
N LEU A 292 26.24 -3.51 3.41
CA LEU A 292 27.56 -3.85 2.87
C LEU A 292 28.59 -4.02 3.97
#